data_9e7c88f14630f50e92b482bd2b4577eb
#
_entry.id   9e7c88f14630f50e92b482bd2b4577eb
#
_cell.length_a   1.000
_cell.length_b   1.000
_cell.length_c   1.000
_cell.angle_alpha   90.00
_cell.angle_beta   90.00
_cell.angle_gamma   90.00
#
_symmetry.space_group_name_H-M   'P 1'
#
loop_
_entity.id
_entity.type
_entity.pdbx_description
1 polymer ?
#
loop_
_entity_poly.entity_id
_entity_poly.type
_entity_poly.pdbx_seq_one_letter_code
_entity_poly.pdbx_strand_id
1 'polypeptide(L)'
;LKPVIYQLVVRYFGNVNLTNRRFGDIGTNGCGKFDDLSSDALGKLRAFGITHLWLTGVLRQATLTDYSRLGLAADVPDIVKGLAGSFYAVRDYYDVCPDYANNPANRMQEFENLVDRIHAAGMQ
;
A
#
# COMPACT_ATOMS: atom_id res chain seq x y z
N LEU A 1 17.24 19.81 -12.30
CA LEU A 1 16.80 18.57 -12.95
C LEU A 1 15.27 18.50 -12.88
N LYS A 2 14.63 18.10 -13.99
CA LYS A 2 13.17 17.89 -13.99
C LYS A 2 12.83 16.63 -13.15
N PRO A 3 11.80 16.68 -12.29
CA PRO A 3 11.35 15.49 -11.60
C PRO A 3 10.78 14.46 -12.61
N VAL A 4 11.12 13.20 -12.42
CA VAL A 4 10.52 12.06 -13.13
C VAL A 4 9.75 11.27 -12.10
N ILE A 5 8.42 11.32 -12.20
CA ILE A 5 7.52 10.76 -11.20
C ILE A 5 7.02 9.40 -11.70
N TYR A 6 7.16 8.38 -10.88
CA TYR A 6 6.55 7.08 -11.10
C TYR A 6 5.40 6.88 -10.12
N GLN A 7 4.18 6.83 -10.64
CA GLN A 7 3.00 6.53 -9.84
C GLN A 7 2.82 5.02 -9.74
N LEU A 8 2.69 4.51 -8.54
CA LEU A 8 2.42 3.09 -8.30
C LEU A 8 1.33 2.91 -7.24
N VAL A 9 0.66 1.77 -7.30
CA VAL A 9 -0.32 1.33 -6.32
C VAL A 9 0.30 0.19 -5.53
N VAL A 10 0.53 0.40 -4.22
CA VAL A 10 1.18 -0.58 -3.34
C VAL A 10 0.47 -1.93 -3.40
N ARG A 11 -0.88 -1.94 -3.41
CA ARG A 11 -1.68 -3.17 -3.49
C ARG A 11 -1.28 -4.09 -4.64
N TYR A 12 -0.83 -3.54 -5.75
CA TYR A 12 -0.51 -4.31 -6.95
C TYR A 12 0.99 -4.52 -7.15
N PHE A 13 1.81 -3.60 -6.63
CA PHE A 13 3.24 -3.70 -6.74
C PHE A 13 3.76 -4.87 -5.88
N GLY A 14 4.43 -5.82 -6.51
CA GLY A 14 4.95 -7.01 -5.83
C GLY A 14 3.94 -8.12 -5.57
N ASN A 15 2.64 -7.89 -5.74
CA ASN A 15 1.66 -8.97 -5.62
C ASN A 15 1.78 -9.96 -6.78
N VAL A 16 2.27 -11.15 -6.50
CA VAL A 16 2.44 -12.24 -7.48
C VAL A 16 1.25 -13.20 -7.51
N ASN A 17 0.22 -12.96 -6.68
CA ASN A 17 -0.98 -13.79 -6.68
C ASN A 17 -1.88 -13.42 -7.87
N LEU A 18 -2.11 -14.35 -8.77
CA LEU A 18 -2.88 -14.17 -10.01
C LEU A 18 -4.32 -14.68 -9.90
N THR A 19 -4.81 -15.01 -8.72
CA THR A 19 -6.13 -15.62 -8.52
C THR A 19 -7.27 -14.71 -9.01
N ASN A 20 -7.19 -13.41 -8.73
CA ASN A 20 -8.15 -12.37 -9.17
C ASN A 20 -9.62 -12.76 -9.00
N ARG A 21 -9.94 -13.45 -7.93
CA ARG A 21 -11.30 -13.90 -7.65
C ARG A 21 -12.19 -12.71 -7.35
N ARG A 22 -13.34 -12.62 -8.04
CA ARG A 22 -14.32 -11.57 -7.74
C ARG A 22 -14.79 -11.70 -6.28
N PHE A 23 -14.75 -10.60 -5.54
CA PHE A 23 -15.01 -10.56 -4.08
C PHE A 23 -14.10 -11.48 -3.25
N GLY A 24 -12.92 -11.82 -3.77
CA GLY A 24 -11.91 -12.53 -3.00
C GLY A 24 -11.30 -11.61 -1.94
N ASP A 25 -11.06 -12.17 -0.77
CA ASP A 25 -10.37 -11.49 0.32
C ASP A 25 -8.87 -11.38 0.06
N ILE A 26 -8.15 -10.73 0.98
CA ILE A 26 -6.70 -10.56 0.90
C ILE A 26 -5.95 -11.90 0.92
N GLY A 27 -6.46 -12.91 1.61
CA GLY A 27 -5.89 -14.26 1.64
C GLY A 27 -6.03 -14.97 0.29
N THR A 28 -7.15 -14.73 -0.43
CA THR A 28 -7.43 -15.33 -1.73
C THR A 28 -6.66 -14.64 -2.87
N ASN A 29 -6.69 -13.31 -2.91
CA ASN A 29 -6.19 -12.52 -4.03
C ASN A 29 -4.79 -11.94 -3.78
N GLY A 30 -4.30 -11.99 -2.56
CA GLY A 30 -3.06 -11.36 -2.17
C GLY A 30 -3.17 -9.84 -2.11
N CYS A 31 -2.09 -9.22 -1.72
CA CYS A 31 -1.92 -7.78 -1.66
C CYS A 31 -0.43 -7.46 -1.64
N GLY A 32 0.00 -6.50 -2.45
CA GLY A 32 1.35 -5.95 -2.36
C GLY A 32 1.60 -5.31 -1.00
N LYS A 33 2.84 -5.35 -0.55
CA LYS A 33 3.28 -4.89 0.76
C LYS A 33 4.27 -3.74 0.65
N PHE A 34 4.41 -2.94 1.71
CA PHE A 34 5.45 -1.92 1.77
C PHE A 34 6.86 -2.51 1.55
N ASP A 35 7.09 -3.74 1.99
CA ASP A 35 8.37 -4.41 1.83
C ASP A 35 8.64 -4.95 0.42
N ASP A 36 7.61 -5.07 -0.42
CA ASP A 36 7.80 -5.40 -1.84
C ASP A 36 8.54 -4.28 -2.60
N LEU A 37 8.45 -3.02 -2.11
CA LEU A 37 9.32 -1.94 -2.54
C LEU A 37 10.70 -2.08 -1.88
N SER A 38 11.36 -3.18 -2.19
CA SER A 38 12.68 -3.51 -1.66
C SER A 38 13.77 -2.57 -2.17
N SER A 39 14.94 -2.56 -1.52
CA SER A 39 16.07 -1.75 -1.97
C SER A 39 16.51 -2.12 -3.40
N ASP A 40 16.40 -3.39 -3.81
CA ASP A 40 16.67 -3.84 -5.18
C ASP A 40 15.65 -3.26 -6.17
N ALA A 41 14.36 -3.35 -5.86
CA ALA A 41 13.30 -2.78 -6.71
C ALA A 41 13.45 -1.25 -6.85
N LEU A 42 13.71 -0.56 -5.74
CA LEU A 42 13.93 0.89 -5.73
C LEU A 42 15.19 1.27 -6.50
N GLY A 43 16.28 0.50 -6.38
CA GLY A 43 17.50 0.70 -7.14
C GLY A 43 17.27 0.58 -8.64
N LYS A 44 16.46 -0.37 -9.10
CA LYS A 44 16.08 -0.51 -10.52
C LYS A 44 15.26 0.68 -11.01
N LEU A 45 14.29 1.15 -10.23
CA LEU A 45 13.52 2.36 -10.57
C LEU A 45 14.44 3.59 -10.65
N ARG A 46 15.36 3.74 -9.69
CA ARG A 46 16.34 4.83 -9.72
C ARG A 46 17.26 4.77 -10.92
N ALA A 47 17.75 3.58 -11.27
CA ALA A 47 18.60 3.37 -12.47
C ALA A 47 17.85 3.67 -13.77
N PHE A 48 16.54 3.45 -13.80
CA PHE A 48 15.67 3.83 -14.93
C PHE A 48 15.46 5.34 -15.05
N GLY A 49 15.87 6.13 -14.05
CA GLY A 49 15.81 7.59 -14.05
C GLY A 49 14.66 8.17 -13.22
N ILE A 50 13.95 7.35 -12.45
CA ILE A 50 12.89 7.84 -11.56
C ILE A 50 13.52 8.63 -10.41
N THR A 51 12.92 9.78 -10.11
CA THR A 51 13.37 10.66 -9.02
C THR A 51 12.36 10.77 -7.88
N HIS A 52 11.09 10.50 -8.17
CA HIS A 52 10.00 10.61 -7.20
C HIS A 52 9.05 9.41 -7.34
N LEU A 53 8.58 8.90 -6.21
CA LEU A 53 7.53 7.89 -6.17
C LEU A 53 6.23 8.53 -5.69
N TRP A 54 5.18 8.36 -6.47
CA TRP A 54 3.83 8.70 -6.05
C TRP A 54 3.14 7.41 -5.59
N LEU A 55 3.08 7.20 -4.28
CA LEU A 55 2.43 6.05 -3.67
C LEU A 55 0.91 6.30 -3.62
N THR A 56 0.18 5.74 -4.57
CA THR A 56 -1.27 5.92 -4.66
C THR A 56 -1.97 5.09 -3.58
N GLY A 57 -2.79 5.77 -2.78
CA GLY A 57 -3.72 5.11 -1.86
C GLY A 57 -3.07 4.40 -0.68
N VAL A 58 -2.02 4.98 -0.09
CA VAL A 58 -1.38 4.41 1.11
C VAL A 58 -2.10 4.76 2.41
N LEU A 59 -2.89 5.83 2.44
CA LEU A 59 -3.65 6.22 3.62
C LEU A 59 -4.72 5.18 3.96
N ARG A 60 -5.11 5.11 5.23
CA ARG A 60 -6.16 4.19 5.67
C ARG A 60 -7.47 4.51 4.97
N GLN A 61 -7.93 3.60 4.16
CA GLN A 61 -9.16 3.67 3.39
C GLN A 61 -10.27 2.86 4.04
N ALA A 62 -11.51 3.13 3.67
CA ALA A 62 -12.65 2.30 4.05
C ALA A 62 -12.52 0.90 3.43
N THR A 63 -12.65 -0.15 4.24
CA THR A 63 -12.47 -1.55 3.85
C THR A 63 -13.39 -2.46 4.64
N LEU A 64 -13.75 -3.61 4.06
CA LEU A 64 -14.44 -4.68 4.78
C LEU A 64 -13.48 -5.74 5.36
N THR A 65 -12.17 -5.57 5.21
CA THR A 65 -11.20 -6.40 5.94
C THR A 65 -11.34 -6.13 7.44
N ASP A 66 -11.48 -7.19 8.22
CA ASP A 66 -11.65 -7.06 9.68
C ASP A 66 -10.33 -6.75 10.37
N TYR A 67 -10.23 -5.55 10.89
CA TYR A 67 -9.12 -5.08 11.73
C TYR A 67 -9.55 -4.71 13.16
N SER A 68 -10.67 -5.25 13.63
CA SER A 68 -11.20 -5.01 14.99
C SER A 68 -10.19 -5.34 16.08
N ARG A 69 -9.33 -6.36 15.85
CA ARG A 69 -8.24 -6.72 16.77
C ARG A 69 -7.18 -5.61 16.95
N LEU A 70 -7.12 -4.66 16.02
CA LEU A 70 -6.26 -3.48 16.10
C LEU A 70 -7.00 -2.26 16.64
N GLY A 71 -8.23 -2.43 17.15
CA GLY A 71 -9.06 -1.32 17.60
C GLY A 71 -9.62 -0.46 16.47
N LEU A 72 -9.54 -0.90 15.22
CA LEU A 72 -10.09 -0.18 14.08
C LEU A 72 -11.56 -0.58 13.90
N ALA A 73 -12.43 0.43 13.91
CA ALA A 73 -13.86 0.20 13.69
C ALA A 73 -14.11 -0.33 12.26
N ALA A 74 -15.06 -1.25 12.14
CA ALA A 74 -15.53 -1.72 10.86
C ALA A 74 -16.19 -0.58 10.06
N ASP A 75 -16.01 -0.61 8.75
CA ASP A 75 -16.65 0.33 7.85
C ASP A 75 -18.04 -0.19 7.41
N VAL A 76 -18.89 0.74 6.99
CA VAL A 76 -20.26 0.40 6.54
C VAL A 76 -20.18 -0.23 5.15
N PRO A 77 -20.72 -1.46 4.94
CA PRO A 77 -20.62 -2.16 3.65
C PRO A 77 -21.11 -1.34 2.46
N ASP A 78 -22.14 -0.52 2.63
CA ASP A 78 -22.74 0.26 1.54
C ASP A 78 -21.81 1.33 0.96
N ILE A 79 -20.76 1.74 1.70
CA ILE A 79 -19.80 2.75 1.23
C ILE A 79 -18.49 2.14 0.74
N VAL A 80 -18.31 0.82 0.87
CA VAL A 80 -17.07 0.12 0.51
C VAL A 80 -17.22 -0.61 -0.82
N LYS A 81 -16.37 -0.29 -1.79
CA LYS A 81 -16.34 -1.00 -3.08
C LYS A 81 -15.61 -2.34 -2.93
N GLY A 82 -16.34 -3.44 -3.13
CA GLY A 82 -15.80 -4.79 -2.93
C GLY A 82 -15.42 -5.01 -1.46
N LEU A 83 -14.37 -5.77 -1.20
CA LEU A 83 -13.84 -5.97 0.15
C LEU A 83 -12.71 -4.97 0.49
N ALA A 84 -11.85 -4.68 -0.46
CA ALA A 84 -10.67 -3.84 -0.25
C ALA A 84 -10.97 -2.33 -0.19
N GLY A 85 -12.11 -1.90 -0.72
CA GLY A 85 -12.47 -0.49 -0.81
C GLY A 85 -11.78 0.25 -1.95
N SER A 86 -11.96 1.56 -1.96
CA SER A 86 -11.33 2.47 -2.92
C SER A 86 -10.16 3.21 -2.29
N PHE A 87 -9.06 3.35 -3.00
CA PHE A 87 -7.89 4.13 -2.56
C PHE A 87 -8.22 5.59 -2.23
N TYR A 88 -9.31 6.11 -2.78
CA TYR A 88 -9.74 7.51 -2.61
C TYR A 88 -10.79 7.66 -1.50
N ALA A 89 -11.29 6.56 -0.94
CA ALA A 89 -12.21 6.59 0.19
C ALA A 89 -11.44 6.64 1.52
N VAL A 90 -10.67 7.72 1.72
CA VAL A 90 -9.81 7.89 2.89
C VAL A 90 -10.66 7.94 4.16
N ARG A 91 -10.35 7.08 5.10
CA ARG A 91 -11.00 6.97 6.41
C ARG A 91 -10.22 7.71 7.49
N ASP A 92 -8.90 7.72 7.37
CA ASP A 92 -8.01 8.37 8.31
C ASP A 92 -6.76 8.88 7.58
N TYR A 93 -6.50 10.18 7.71
CA TYR A 93 -5.34 10.84 7.09
C TYR A 93 -4.06 10.70 7.94
N TYR A 94 -4.17 10.25 9.18
CA TYR A 94 -3.05 10.07 10.10
C TYR A 94 -2.61 8.61 10.25
N ASP A 95 -3.18 7.74 9.43
CA ASP A 95 -2.91 6.30 9.47
C ASP A 95 -2.72 5.74 8.05
N VAL A 96 -2.03 4.63 7.92
CA VAL A 96 -1.83 3.94 6.65
C VAL A 96 -2.68 2.67 6.58
N CYS A 97 -2.94 2.22 5.35
CA CYS A 97 -3.77 1.04 5.10
C CYS A 97 -3.10 -0.22 5.68
N PRO A 98 -3.75 -0.92 6.62
CA PRO A 98 -3.19 -2.12 7.25
C PRO A 98 -2.93 -3.26 6.27
N ASP A 99 -3.64 -3.31 5.13
CA ASP A 99 -3.46 -4.32 4.09
C ASP A 99 -2.02 -4.34 3.54
N TYR A 100 -1.32 -3.20 3.57
CA TYR A 100 0.00 -3.04 2.97
C TYR A 100 1.16 -3.37 3.91
N ALA A 101 0.88 -3.62 5.18
CA ALA A 101 1.88 -4.08 6.13
C ALA A 101 1.95 -5.62 6.18
N ASN A 102 3.14 -6.16 6.43
CA ASN A 102 3.30 -7.57 6.77
C ASN A 102 2.72 -7.85 8.16
N ASN A 103 2.94 -6.92 9.09
CA ASN A 103 2.28 -6.91 10.39
C ASN A 103 1.37 -5.66 10.51
N PRO A 104 0.05 -5.81 10.35
CA PRO A 104 -0.88 -4.68 10.42
C PRO A 104 -0.80 -3.86 11.71
N ALA A 105 -0.36 -4.45 12.83
CA ALA A 105 -0.14 -3.71 14.08
C ALA A 105 1.05 -2.74 13.97
N ASN A 106 2.04 -3.04 13.15
CA ASN A 106 3.24 -2.23 12.94
C ASN A 106 3.21 -1.40 11.65
N ARG A 107 2.03 -1.23 11.04
CA ARG A 107 1.86 -0.62 9.71
C ARG A 107 2.54 0.74 9.55
N MET A 108 2.48 1.60 10.58
CA MET A 108 3.11 2.91 10.52
C MET A 108 4.63 2.79 10.45
N GLN A 109 5.23 1.93 11.27
CA GLN A 109 6.68 1.70 11.26
C GLN A 109 7.13 1.09 9.93
N GLU A 110 6.36 0.16 9.37
CA GLU A 110 6.68 -0.42 8.06
C GLU A 110 6.61 0.63 6.94
N PHE A 111 5.65 1.55 7.01
CA PHE A 111 5.57 2.67 6.09
C PHE A 111 6.74 3.66 6.24
N GLU A 112 7.09 4.04 7.46
CA GLU A 112 8.25 4.87 7.75
C GLU A 112 9.55 4.23 7.22
N ASN A 113 9.73 2.94 7.45
CA ASN A 113 10.85 2.17 6.90
C ASN A 113 10.87 2.19 5.36
N LEU A 114 9.70 2.17 4.69
CA LEU A 114 9.63 2.34 3.24
C LEU A 114 10.09 3.73 2.81
N VAL A 115 9.65 4.79 3.49
CA VAL A 115 10.06 6.17 3.19
C VAL A 115 11.58 6.29 3.31
N ASP A 116 12.16 5.74 4.37
CA ASP A 116 13.62 5.72 4.56
C ASP A 116 14.34 4.97 3.44
N ARG A 117 13.82 3.83 2.99
CA ARG A 117 14.38 3.07 1.85
C ARG A 117 14.33 3.88 0.55
N ILE A 118 13.23 4.60 0.30
CA ILE A 118 13.08 5.48 -0.89
C ILE A 118 14.14 6.58 -0.85
N HIS A 119 14.29 7.25 0.29
CA HIS A 119 15.30 8.29 0.46
C HIS A 119 16.72 7.74 0.33
N ALA A 120 17.01 6.58 0.91
CA ALA A 120 18.32 5.92 0.78
C ALA A 120 18.65 5.53 -0.67
N ALA A 121 17.63 5.25 -1.51
CA ALA A 121 17.81 5.03 -2.94
C ALA A 121 18.00 6.32 -3.76
N GLY A 122 18.01 7.50 -3.12
CA GLY A 122 18.16 8.80 -3.78
C GLY A 122 16.90 9.26 -4.52
N MET A 123 15.73 8.86 -4.06
CA MET A 123 14.40 9.28 -4.56
C MET A 123 13.60 10.00 -3.47
N GLN A 124 12.52 10.66 -3.86
CA GLN A 124 11.58 11.33 -2.97
C GLN A 124 10.17 10.74 -3.15
#